data_e14c7267ca9c5d3c7ab46c41dbe06f33
#
_entry.id   e14c7267ca9c5d3c7ab46c41dbe06f33
#
_cell.length_a   1.000
_cell.length_b   1.000
_cell.length_c   1.000
_cell.angle_alpha   90.00
_cell.angle_beta   90.00
_cell.angle_gamma   90.00
#
_symmetry.space_group_name_H-M   'P 1'
#
loop_
_entity.id
_entity.type
_entity.pdbx_description
1 polymer ?
#
loop_
_entity_poly.entity_id
_entity_poly.type
_entity_poly.pdbx_seq_one_letter_code
_entity_poly.pdbx_strand_id
1 'polypeptide(L)'
;MITDWTLWLEWFIKAAVLIFALLGGFAYLTYYERRALARMQTRVGPNRAGPFGLFQPIADAVKLIFKEELTPAKAYKFVFFLAPIITVVPSIVIAAVVPFGRSVNLFGREVNLYLANINVGVLYFMAIAAIDFLNRGKLAQN
;
A
#
# COMPACT_ATOMS: atom_id res chain seq x y z
N MET A 1 0.42 -35.05 7.02
CA MET A 1 -0.62 -34.58 6.10
C MET A 1 -0.94 -33.14 6.52
N ILE A 2 -0.33 -32.16 5.85
CA ILE A 2 -0.64 -30.75 6.08
C ILE A 2 -1.98 -30.56 5.41
N THR A 3 -3.03 -30.33 6.18
CA THR A 3 -4.37 -30.11 5.66
C THR A 3 -4.33 -28.85 4.80
N ASP A 4 -4.92 -28.90 3.61
CA ASP A 4 -4.92 -27.78 2.63
C ASP A 4 -5.36 -26.44 3.24
N TRP A 5 -6.20 -26.49 4.27
CA TRP A 5 -6.66 -25.35 5.06
C TRP A 5 -5.53 -24.56 5.75
N THR A 6 -4.47 -25.22 6.24
CA THR A 6 -3.36 -24.54 6.92
C THR A 6 -2.49 -23.78 5.93
N LEU A 7 -2.38 -24.26 4.70
CA LEU A 7 -1.68 -23.56 3.62
C LEU A 7 -2.45 -22.29 3.22
N TRP A 8 -3.75 -22.40 3.01
CA TRP A 8 -4.58 -21.23 2.68
C TRP A 8 -4.56 -20.18 3.78
N LEU A 9 -4.61 -20.60 5.04
CA LEU A 9 -4.52 -19.71 6.19
C LEU A 9 -3.15 -18.99 6.23
N GLU A 10 -2.06 -19.69 5.97
CA GLU A 10 -0.71 -19.11 5.92
C GLU A 10 -0.60 -18.04 4.81
N TRP A 11 -1.09 -18.36 3.61
CA TRP A 11 -1.10 -17.40 2.50
C TRP A 11 -1.95 -16.16 2.80
N PHE A 12 -3.11 -16.36 3.41
CA PHE A 12 -4.00 -15.29 3.80
C PHE A 12 -3.36 -14.36 4.84
N ILE A 13 -2.74 -14.94 5.87
CA ILE A 13 -2.04 -14.17 6.91
C ILE A 13 -0.87 -13.38 6.30
N LYS A 14 -0.05 -14.00 5.45
CA LYS A 14 1.06 -13.33 4.78
C LYS A 14 0.57 -12.15 3.91
N ALA A 15 -0.49 -12.35 3.13
CA ALA A 15 -1.08 -11.31 2.32
C ALA A 15 -1.65 -10.17 3.18
N ALA A 16 -2.36 -10.48 4.26
CA ALA A 16 -2.91 -9.50 5.18
C ALA A 16 -1.80 -8.67 5.85
N VAL A 17 -0.74 -9.33 6.34
CA VAL A 17 0.42 -8.65 6.94
C VAL A 17 1.11 -7.73 5.94
N LEU A 18 1.31 -8.18 4.69
CA LEU A 18 1.90 -7.37 3.63
C LEU A 18 1.06 -6.12 3.35
N ILE A 19 -0.24 -6.29 3.13
CA ILE A 19 -1.15 -5.18 2.84
C ILE A 19 -1.16 -4.20 4.01
N PHE A 20 -1.23 -4.70 5.25
CA PHE A 20 -1.23 -3.85 6.43
C PHE A 20 0.08 -3.08 6.61
N ALA A 21 1.22 -3.72 6.33
CA ALA A 21 2.54 -3.08 6.37
C ALA A 21 2.67 -1.99 5.29
N LEU A 22 2.17 -2.25 4.07
CA LEU A 22 2.19 -1.26 2.99
C LEU A 22 1.29 -0.06 3.30
N LEU A 23 0.05 -0.29 3.69
CA LEU A 23 -0.88 0.78 4.02
C LEU A 23 -0.40 1.60 5.22
N GLY A 24 0.10 0.93 6.27
CA GLY A 24 0.68 1.57 7.43
C GLY A 24 1.93 2.37 7.07
N GLY A 25 2.84 1.79 6.30
CA GLY A 25 4.05 2.46 5.82
C GLY A 25 3.71 3.72 5.02
N PHE A 26 2.75 3.63 4.12
CA PHE A 26 2.28 4.79 3.33
C PHE A 26 1.67 5.89 4.21
N ALA A 27 0.84 5.50 5.17
CA ALA A 27 0.21 6.42 6.11
C ALA A 27 1.24 7.15 6.98
N TYR A 28 2.26 6.45 7.49
CA TYR A 28 3.33 7.08 8.27
C TYR A 28 4.32 7.86 7.41
N LEU A 29 4.51 7.50 6.13
CA LEU A 29 5.31 8.30 5.21
C LEU A 29 4.70 9.68 4.97
N THR A 30 3.39 9.77 4.79
CA THR A 30 2.68 11.06 4.66
C THR A 30 2.75 11.89 5.95
N TYR A 31 2.70 11.26 7.11
CA TYR A 31 2.93 11.94 8.39
C TYR A 31 4.34 12.51 8.47
N TYR A 32 5.35 11.73 8.09
CA TYR A 32 6.76 12.18 8.08
C TYR A 32 6.96 13.34 7.13
N GLU A 33 6.42 13.27 5.91
CA GLU A 33 6.47 14.34 4.91
C GLU A 33 5.89 15.64 5.46
N ARG A 34 4.68 15.62 6.01
CA ARG A 34 4.03 16.79 6.62
C ARG A 34 4.87 17.39 7.75
N ARG A 35 5.54 16.56 8.53
CA ARG A 35 6.38 17.01 9.63
C ARG A 35 7.71 17.59 9.15
N ALA A 36 8.32 17.03 8.12
CA ALA A 36 9.52 17.55 7.49
C ALA A 36 9.27 18.91 6.85
N LEU A 37 8.20 19.03 6.06
CA LEU A 37 7.79 20.30 5.45
C LEU A 37 7.47 21.39 6.49
N ALA A 38 6.82 21.02 7.58
CA ALA A 38 6.53 21.97 8.66
C ALA A 38 7.81 22.52 9.29
N ARG A 39 8.83 21.68 9.51
CA ARG A 39 10.13 22.12 10.02
C ARG A 39 10.84 23.06 9.04
N MET A 40 10.81 22.75 7.75
CA MET A 40 11.38 23.64 6.72
C MET A 40 10.67 25.01 6.66
N GLN A 41 9.37 25.03 6.97
CA GLN A 41 8.55 26.24 7.01
C GLN A 41 8.52 26.92 8.39
N THR A 42 9.39 26.54 9.34
CA THR A 42 9.46 27.06 10.71
C THR A 42 8.14 27.04 11.47
N ARG A 43 7.29 26.04 11.19
CA ARG A 43 6.00 25.84 11.87
C ARG A 43 5.89 24.48 12.53
N VAL A 44 4.97 24.35 13.48
CA VAL A 44 4.69 23.07 14.15
C VAL A 44 3.85 22.20 13.20
N GLY A 45 4.34 21.00 12.89
CA GLY A 45 3.61 19.99 12.11
C GLY A 45 2.43 19.38 12.88
N PRO A 46 1.84 18.29 12.36
CA PRO A 46 0.74 17.59 13.02
C PRO A 46 1.09 17.24 14.46
N ASN A 47 0.29 17.73 15.43
CA ASN A 47 0.57 17.57 16.85
C ASN A 47 -0.68 17.30 17.69
N ARG A 48 -1.88 17.20 17.07
CA ARG A 48 -3.14 17.13 17.82
C ARG A 48 -3.64 15.72 18.11
N ALA A 49 -3.32 14.74 17.28
CA ALA A 49 -3.80 13.37 17.44
C ALA A 49 -2.74 12.51 18.13
N GLY A 50 -2.85 12.32 19.44
CA GLY A 50 -1.93 11.55 20.27
C GLY A 50 -0.57 12.23 20.52
N PRO A 51 0.36 11.54 21.20
CA PRO A 51 1.68 12.08 21.49
C PRO A 51 2.41 12.40 20.18
N PHE A 52 2.85 13.64 20.04
CA PHE A 52 3.52 14.16 18.83
C PHE A 52 2.74 14.03 17.52
N GLY A 53 1.42 13.78 17.56
CA GLY A 53 0.60 13.61 16.38
C GLY A 53 0.73 12.24 15.69
N LEU A 54 1.23 11.22 16.39
CA LEU A 54 1.44 9.87 15.85
C LEU A 54 0.15 9.20 15.36
N PHE A 55 -0.99 9.53 15.97
CA PHE A 55 -2.30 8.97 15.55
C PHE A 55 -2.97 9.79 14.44
N GLN A 56 -2.30 10.80 13.90
CA GLN A 56 -2.83 11.60 12.81
C GLN A 56 -3.20 10.79 11.56
N PRO A 57 -2.37 9.81 11.09
CA PRO A 57 -2.73 8.99 9.94
C PRO A 57 -4.01 8.16 10.17
N ILE A 58 -4.21 7.67 11.39
CA ILE A 58 -5.40 6.91 11.77
C ILE A 58 -6.64 7.82 11.78
N ALA A 59 -6.51 9.01 12.36
CA ALA A 59 -7.58 10.00 12.37
C ALA A 59 -7.97 10.44 10.95
N ASP A 60 -6.98 10.62 10.07
CA ASP A 60 -7.21 10.96 8.66
C ASP A 60 -7.91 9.80 7.92
N ALA A 61 -7.53 8.55 8.17
CA ALA A 61 -8.18 7.38 7.59
C ALA A 61 -9.66 7.26 8.04
N VAL A 62 -9.92 7.39 9.33
CA VAL A 62 -11.30 7.35 9.89
C VAL A 62 -12.13 8.48 9.28
N LYS A 63 -11.59 9.68 9.19
CA LYS A 63 -12.27 10.82 8.55
C LYS A 63 -12.65 10.54 7.10
N LEU A 64 -11.76 9.89 6.34
CA LEU A 64 -12.01 9.56 4.93
C LEU A 64 -13.11 8.50 4.77
N ILE A 65 -13.18 7.52 5.68
CA ILE A 65 -14.22 6.48 5.65
C ILE A 65 -15.63 7.08 5.86
N PHE A 66 -15.73 8.07 6.75
CA PHE A 66 -17.03 8.71 7.05
C PHE A 66 -17.32 9.94 6.18
N LYS A 67 -16.44 10.28 5.24
CA LYS A 67 -16.65 11.40 4.34
C LYS A 67 -17.54 10.98 3.18
N GLU A 68 -18.46 11.87 2.80
CA GLU A 68 -19.32 11.68 1.62
C GLU A 68 -18.50 11.57 0.33
N GLU A 69 -18.87 10.63 -0.52
CA GLU A 69 -18.28 10.46 -1.84
C GLU A 69 -18.76 11.54 -2.80
N LEU A 70 -17.85 12.39 -3.24
CA LEU A 70 -18.12 13.42 -4.24
C LEU A 70 -17.69 12.94 -5.62
N THR A 71 -18.63 12.46 -6.43
CA THR A 71 -18.40 12.19 -7.85
C THR A 71 -18.75 13.41 -8.68
N PRO A 72 -17.85 13.88 -9.58
CA PRO A 72 -18.16 14.98 -10.48
C PRO A 72 -19.37 14.66 -11.38
N ALA A 73 -20.29 15.61 -11.56
CA ALA A 73 -21.56 15.38 -12.27
C ALA A 73 -21.39 14.91 -13.73
N LYS A 74 -20.27 15.25 -14.38
CA LYS A 74 -19.94 14.87 -15.77
C LYS A 74 -18.99 13.67 -15.86
N ALA A 75 -18.59 13.06 -14.74
CA ALA A 75 -17.66 11.93 -14.76
C ALA A 75 -18.39 10.62 -15.12
N TYR A 76 -17.76 9.81 -15.94
CA TYR A 76 -18.22 8.45 -16.22
C TYR A 76 -17.96 7.59 -14.98
N LYS A 77 -18.99 7.30 -14.19
CA LYS A 77 -18.89 6.64 -12.87
C LYS A 77 -18.05 5.38 -12.88
N PHE A 78 -18.22 4.52 -13.89
CA PHE A 78 -17.46 3.27 -14.00
C PHE A 78 -15.96 3.52 -14.13
N VAL A 79 -15.54 4.45 -14.99
CA VAL A 79 -14.12 4.80 -15.18
C VAL A 79 -13.55 5.47 -13.94
N PHE A 80 -14.34 6.31 -13.26
CA PHE A 80 -13.95 7.00 -12.05
C PHE A 80 -13.59 6.02 -10.92
N PHE A 81 -14.38 4.96 -10.73
CA PHE A 81 -14.10 3.94 -9.73
C PHE A 81 -13.03 2.94 -10.17
N LEU A 82 -12.90 2.69 -11.47
CA LEU A 82 -11.91 1.75 -12.00
C LEU A 82 -10.49 2.31 -11.96
N ALA A 83 -10.31 3.62 -12.14
CA ALA A 83 -9.00 4.26 -12.20
C ALA A 83 -8.12 4.01 -10.96
N PRO A 84 -8.58 4.24 -9.72
CA PRO A 84 -7.79 3.94 -8.53
C PRO A 84 -7.51 2.44 -8.37
N ILE A 85 -8.42 1.56 -8.79
CA ILE A 85 -8.21 0.11 -8.73
C ILE A 85 -7.06 -0.30 -9.65
N ILE A 86 -7.03 0.20 -10.89
CA ILE A 86 -5.96 -0.08 -11.85
C ILE A 86 -4.60 0.44 -11.35
N THR A 87 -4.56 1.46 -10.53
CA THR A 87 -3.31 1.99 -9.98
C THR A 87 -2.85 1.23 -8.72
N VAL A 88 -3.77 0.92 -7.82
CA VAL A 88 -3.45 0.31 -6.51
C VAL A 88 -3.15 -1.18 -6.63
N VAL A 89 -3.94 -1.92 -7.42
CA VAL A 89 -3.77 -3.38 -7.55
C VAL A 89 -2.38 -3.75 -8.07
N PRO A 90 -1.85 -3.19 -9.17
CA PRO A 90 -0.50 -3.48 -9.63
C PRO A 90 0.58 -3.15 -8.59
N SER A 91 0.43 -2.06 -7.84
CA SER A 91 1.38 -1.66 -6.80
C SER A 91 1.47 -2.68 -5.67
N ILE A 92 0.33 -3.24 -5.24
CA ILE A 92 0.28 -4.32 -4.23
C ILE A 92 0.90 -5.61 -4.79
N VAL A 93 0.61 -5.94 -6.04
CA VAL A 93 1.17 -7.14 -6.69
C VAL A 93 2.69 -7.05 -6.85
N ILE A 94 3.23 -5.87 -7.18
CA ILE A 94 4.68 -5.64 -7.20
C ILE A 94 5.28 -5.90 -5.81
N ALA A 95 4.67 -5.37 -4.77
CA ALA A 95 5.17 -5.54 -3.41
C ALA A 95 5.13 -7.02 -2.96
N ALA A 96 4.20 -7.82 -3.45
CA ALA A 96 4.13 -9.26 -3.16
C ALA A 96 5.33 -10.05 -3.76
N VAL A 97 5.96 -9.55 -4.81
CA VAL A 97 7.12 -10.18 -5.47
C VAL A 97 8.43 -9.80 -4.77
N VAL A 98 8.46 -8.67 -4.04
CA VAL A 98 9.66 -8.23 -3.32
C VAL A 98 9.95 -9.16 -2.15
N PRO A 99 11.12 -9.82 -2.09
CA PRO A 99 11.49 -10.65 -0.94
C PRO A 99 11.84 -9.75 0.26
N PHE A 100 11.06 -9.82 1.32
CA PHE A 100 11.32 -9.08 2.56
C PHE A 100 12.41 -9.72 3.43
N GLY A 101 12.82 -10.95 3.11
CA GLY A 101 13.89 -11.67 3.81
C GLY A 101 13.95 -13.14 3.44
N ARG A 102 14.89 -13.85 4.07
CA ARG A 102 14.99 -15.31 4.00
C ARG A 102 13.92 -15.96 4.90
N SER A 103 13.89 -17.28 4.93
CA SER A 103 13.01 -18.01 5.83
C SER A 103 13.29 -17.70 7.31
N VAL A 104 12.25 -17.57 8.11
CA VAL A 104 12.31 -17.43 9.56
C VAL A 104 11.66 -18.65 10.19
N ASN A 105 12.34 -19.25 11.19
CA ASN A 105 11.78 -20.33 11.97
C ASN A 105 10.82 -19.78 13.03
N LEU A 106 9.52 -19.90 12.77
CA LEU A 106 8.46 -19.55 13.70
C LEU A 106 7.79 -20.84 14.20
N PHE A 107 7.86 -21.08 15.52
CA PHE A 107 7.25 -22.27 16.15
C PHE A 107 7.68 -23.62 15.55
N GLY A 108 8.97 -23.74 15.15
CA GLY A 108 9.47 -25.00 14.55
C GLY A 108 9.10 -25.21 13.08
N ARG A 109 8.52 -24.21 12.41
CA ARG A 109 8.26 -24.20 10.97
C ARG A 109 9.10 -23.14 10.27
N GLU A 110 9.65 -23.49 9.12
CA GLU A 110 10.30 -22.53 8.23
C GLU A 110 9.22 -21.79 7.44
N VAL A 111 9.05 -20.51 7.77
CA VAL A 111 8.13 -19.60 7.07
C VAL A 111 8.96 -18.72 6.13
N ASN A 112 8.71 -18.84 4.84
CA ASN A 112 9.35 -17.98 3.84
C ASN A 112 8.73 -16.58 3.89
N LEU A 113 9.59 -15.54 3.91
CA LEU A 113 9.16 -14.13 3.97
C LEU A 113 8.91 -13.52 2.58
N TYR A 114 8.57 -14.33 1.59
CA TYR A 114 8.10 -13.86 0.28
C TYR A 114 6.70 -14.45 -0.02
N LEU A 115 5.87 -13.66 -0.66
CA LEU A 115 4.53 -14.09 -1.04
C LEU A 115 4.55 -14.85 -2.37
N ALA A 116 5.29 -14.34 -3.36
CA ALA A 116 5.40 -14.94 -4.68
C ALA A 116 6.86 -15.12 -5.07
N ASN A 117 7.27 -16.37 -5.38
CA ASN A 117 8.59 -16.67 -5.91
C ASN A 117 8.48 -16.83 -7.43
N ILE A 118 8.72 -15.76 -8.15
CA ILE A 118 8.65 -15.73 -9.61
C ILE A 118 10.06 -15.58 -10.15
N ASN A 119 10.54 -16.54 -10.95
CA ASN A 119 11.89 -16.53 -11.55
C ASN A 119 12.16 -15.30 -12.44
N VAL A 120 11.10 -14.66 -12.94
CA VAL A 120 11.15 -13.43 -13.76
C VAL A 120 10.66 -12.20 -13.00
N GLY A 121 10.80 -12.20 -11.68
CA GLY A 121 10.28 -11.13 -10.80
C GLY A 121 10.76 -9.72 -11.18
N VAL A 122 12.01 -9.55 -11.60
CA VAL A 122 12.55 -8.27 -12.05
C VAL A 122 11.87 -7.79 -13.34
N LEU A 123 11.67 -8.67 -14.31
CA LEU A 123 10.97 -8.34 -15.56
C LEU A 123 9.51 -7.97 -15.30
N TYR A 124 8.85 -8.70 -14.42
CA TYR A 124 7.48 -8.42 -13.99
C TYR A 124 7.36 -7.07 -13.30
N PHE A 125 8.29 -6.75 -12.39
CA PHE A 125 8.39 -5.45 -11.74
C PHE A 125 8.53 -4.32 -12.76
N MET A 126 9.46 -4.45 -13.72
CA MET A 126 9.67 -3.44 -14.77
C MET A 126 8.45 -3.26 -15.67
N ALA A 127 7.77 -4.35 -16.04
CA ALA A 127 6.59 -4.29 -16.89
C ALA A 127 5.45 -3.52 -16.21
N ILE A 128 5.18 -3.79 -14.94
CA ILE A 128 4.11 -3.09 -14.21
C ILE A 128 4.50 -1.64 -13.92
N ALA A 129 5.75 -1.36 -13.55
CA ALA A 129 6.23 0.00 -13.36
C ALA A 129 6.15 0.83 -14.66
N ALA A 130 6.39 0.23 -15.83
CA ALA A 130 6.21 0.88 -17.12
C ALA A 130 4.75 1.24 -17.41
N ILE A 131 3.79 0.38 -17.04
CA ILE A 131 2.36 0.66 -17.17
C ILE A 131 1.94 1.85 -16.30
N ASP A 132 2.41 1.91 -15.06
CA ASP A 132 2.12 3.02 -14.16
C ASP A 132 2.72 4.35 -14.68
N PHE A 133 3.94 4.31 -15.20
CA PHE A 133 4.60 5.47 -15.80
C PHE A 133 3.84 5.99 -17.03
N LEU A 134 3.40 5.10 -17.94
CA LEU A 134 2.62 5.46 -19.11
C LEU A 134 1.26 6.07 -18.76
N ASN A 135 0.59 5.55 -17.73
CA ASN A 135 -0.66 6.11 -17.25
C ASN A 135 -0.48 7.53 -16.71
N ARG A 136 0.57 7.78 -15.94
CA ARG A 136 0.88 9.13 -15.42
C ARG A 136 1.23 10.12 -16.54
N GLY A 137 1.96 9.68 -17.56
CA GLY A 137 2.30 10.50 -18.70
C GLY A 137 1.08 10.97 -19.50
N LYS A 138 0.07 10.12 -19.67
CA LYS A 138 -1.18 10.48 -20.36
C LYS A 138 -2.06 11.44 -19.55
N LEU A 139 -2.06 11.34 -18.22
CA LEU A 139 -2.81 12.26 -17.36
C LEU A 139 -2.20 13.65 -17.28
N ALA A 140 -0.90 13.79 -17.56
CA ALA A 140 -0.21 15.09 -17.57
C ALA A 140 -0.35 15.86 -18.89
N GLN A 141 -0.88 15.24 -19.95
CA GLN A 141 -1.05 15.83 -21.28
C GLN A 141 -2.47 16.36 -21.57
N ASN A 142 -3.42 16.09 -20.68
CA ASN A 142 -4.80 16.59 -20.71
C ASN A 142 -5.04 17.61 -19.59
#